data_842bd0cfb8be2ecef233e0e3eb41d885
#
_entry.id   842bd0cfb8be2ecef233e0e3eb41d885
#
_cell.length_a   1.000
_cell.length_b   1.000
_cell.length_c   1.000
_cell.angle_alpha   90.00
_cell.angle_beta   90.00
_cell.angle_gamma   90.00
#
_symmetry.space_group_name_H-M   'P 1'
#
loop_
_entity.id
_entity.type
_entity.pdbx_description
1 polymer ?
#
loop_
_entity_poly.entity_id
_entity_poly.type
_entity_poly.pdbx_seq_one_letter_code
_entity_poly.pdbx_strand_id
1 'polypeptide(L)'
;MLDDTLKSQLQAYLERVKIPFEIVASLDDSAAAQEMHGLLQDIITLCDKITLRTDGADARKPSFTLARIGEAPRIRFAAIPLGHEFTSLVLALLQVGGHPPKIEADLIEQIKNLDGDFRFETYVSLSCHNCPDVVQALNLMAVLNPRIQHVTIDGGLFQQEVESRQILAVPMVFLNGEHFGQGRMEVDEIVAKLDTGAAARDAAKLNAKDAYDVLIVGGGPAGAAAAVYAARKGIRTGMLAERMGGQTMDTMSIENFISVLETDGPKFAAALEQHAKQYDVDILNLQRAEKLIPAAQPGGLIGVQLANGATLKSRTVILSTGARWREVNVPGEQEYRNKGVAYCPHCDGPLFKGKRVAVIGGGNSGVEAAIDLAGLVAHVTLIEFGEQLRADAVLVNKLNSLSNVTVHTQAQTTEINGTDGKVSGLTYTDRVSGESRHIELAGVFVQIGLVPNSEWLKGTLELSRHGEIVVDARGQTSVPGGFAAGDVTTVPFKQIIIATGDGAKAALGAFDHLIRTPAPKEAVAA
;
A
#
# COMPACT_ATOMS: atom_id res chain seq x y z
N MET A 1 -4.96 -9.59 -37.57
CA MET A 1 -5.49 -9.72 -36.23
C MET A 1 -5.23 -8.49 -35.39
N LEU A 2 -4.03 -7.99 -35.33
CA LEU A 2 -3.77 -6.64 -34.84
C LEU A 2 -4.24 -5.63 -35.89
N ASP A 3 -4.91 -4.55 -35.45
CA ASP A 3 -5.21 -3.44 -36.34
C ASP A 3 -3.93 -2.67 -36.74
N ASP A 4 -4.03 -1.83 -37.78
CA ASP A 4 -2.88 -1.11 -38.33
C ASP A 4 -2.24 -0.16 -37.31
N THR A 5 -3.01 0.38 -36.38
CA THR A 5 -2.52 1.26 -35.32
C THR A 5 -1.67 0.49 -34.32
N LEU A 6 -2.17 -0.64 -33.83
CA LEU A 6 -1.43 -1.52 -32.92
C LEU A 6 -0.19 -2.11 -33.58
N LYS A 7 -0.26 -2.48 -34.90
CA LYS A 7 0.91 -2.94 -35.66
C LYS A 7 2.00 -1.87 -35.73
N SER A 8 1.63 -0.63 -36.05
CA SER A 8 2.58 0.47 -36.11
C SER A 8 3.23 0.78 -34.77
N GLN A 9 2.44 0.76 -33.68
CA GLN A 9 2.97 0.93 -32.32
C GLN A 9 3.89 -0.21 -31.92
N LEU A 10 3.49 -1.45 -32.15
CA LEU A 10 4.30 -2.62 -31.83
C LEU A 10 5.62 -2.61 -32.62
N GLN A 11 5.60 -2.27 -33.91
CA GLN A 11 6.80 -2.15 -34.73
C GLN A 11 7.79 -1.15 -34.14
N ALA A 12 7.32 0.04 -33.72
CA ALA A 12 8.17 1.06 -33.09
C ALA A 12 8.82 0.57 -31.77
N TYR A 13 8.11 -0.27 -31.01
CA TYR A 13 8.69 -0.92 -29.82
C TYR A 13 9.72 -1.98 -30.20
N LEU A 14 9.42 -2.83 -31.17
CA LEU A 14 10.28 -3.95 -31.59
C LEU A 14 11.61 -3.50 -32.22
N GLU A 15 11.73 -2.26 -32.71
CA GLU A 15 13.02 -1.68 -33.11
C GLU A 15 14.08 -1.72 -31.98
N ARG A 16 13.64 -1.79 -30.72
CA ARG A 16 14.52 -1.86 -29.54
C ARG A 16 15.05 -3.27 -29.27
N VAL A 17 14.56 -4.28 -29.96
CA VAL A 17 15.05 -5.66 -29.88
C VAL A 17 16.47 -5.72 -30.43
N LYS A 18 17.42 -6.16 -29.60
CA LYS A 18 18.86 -6.26 -29.96
C LYS A 18 19.31 -7.68 -30.15
N ILE A 19 18.78 -8.61 -29.36
CA ILE A 19 19.15 -10.02 -29.31
C ILE A 19 18.09 -10.82 -30.06
N PRO A 20 18.47 -11.62 -31.10
CA PRO A 20 17.53 -12.51 -31.77
C PRO A 20 16.98 -13.57 -30.80
N PHE A 21 15.71 -13.91 -30.96
CA PHE A 21 15.05 -14.95 -30.19
C PHE A 21 13.97 -15.67 -31.00
N GLU A 22 13.51 -16.80 -30.50
CA GLU A 22 12.47 -17.59 -31.12
C GLU A 22 11.18 -17.62 -30.29
N ILE A 23 10.07 -17.71 -30.99
CA ILE A 23 8.75 -18.04 -30.47
C ILE A 23 8.48 -19.48 -30.86
N VAL A 24 8.18 -20.35 -29.88
CA VAL A 24 7.80 -21.74 -30.16
C VAL A 24 6.36 -21.95 -29.72
N ALA A 25 5.49 -22.14 -30.71
CA ALA A 25 4.05 -22.32 -30.49
C ALA A 25 3.68 -23.81 -30.43
N SER A 26 2.84 -24.15 -29.45
CA SER A 26 2.19 -25.45 -29.31
C SER A 26 0.70 -25.26 -29.61
N LEU A 27 0.28 -25.68 -30.81
CA LEU A 27 -1.04 -25.44 -31.37
C LEU A 27 -1.81 -26.75 -31.52
N ASP A 28 -3.13 -26.64 -31.55
CA ASP A 28 -4.08 -27.66 -31.95
C ASP A 28 -4.98 -27.13 -33.08
N ASP A 29 -6.06 -27.84 -33.40
CA ASP A 29 -6.99 -27.45 -34.48
C ASP A 29 -8.08 -26.48 -34.03
N SER A 30 -8.02 -25.94 -32.79
CA SER A 30 -9.02 -25.05 -32.24
C SER A 30 -9.03 -23.66 -32.89
N ALA A 31 -10.16 -22.96 -32.81
CA ALA A 31 -10.26 -21.57 -33.24
C ALA A 31 -9.28 -20.65 -32.48
N ALA A 32 -9.08 -20.92 -31.19
CA ALA A 32 -8.12 -20.18 -30.35
C ALA A 32 -6.67 -20.40 -30.82
N ALA A 33 -6.31 -21.61 -31.27
CA ALA A 33 -5.00 -21.88 -31.84
C ALA A 33 -4.77 -21.14 -33.17
N GLN A 34 -5.81 -21.04 -34.01
CA GLN A 34 -5.74 -20.25 -35.26
C GLN A 34 -5.58 -18.76 -34.95
N GLU A 35 -6.29 -18.28 -33.93
CA GLU A 35 -6.19 -16.89 -33.45
C GLU A 35 -4.80 -16.59 -32.91
N MET A 36 -4.25 -17.44 -32.05
CA MET A 36 -2.88 -17.31 -31.56
C MET A 36 -1.86 -17.31 -32.69
N HIS A 37 -1.98 -18.25 -33.62
CA HIS A 37 -1.08 -18.33 -34.78
C HIS A 37 -1.10 -17.03 -35.61
N GLY A 38 -2.28 -16.46 -35.85
CA GLY A 38 -2.42 -15.17 -36.54
C GLY A 38 -1.73 -14.03 -35.81
N LEU A 39 -1.84 -13.94 -34.48
CA LEU A 39 -1.14 -12.96 -33.66
C LEU A 39 0.38 -13.11 -33.78
N LEU A 40 0.89 -14.35 -33.67
CA LEU A 40 2.32 -14.62 -33.75
C LEU A 40 2.88 -14.33 -35.15
N GLN A 41 2.12 -14.62 -36.21
CA GLN A 41 2.49 -14.23 -37.57
C GLN A 41 2.57 -12.71 -37.74
N ASP A 42 1.62 -11.95 -37.18
CA ASP A 42 1.70 -10.49 -37.20
C ASP A 42 2.99 -9.99 -36.52
N ILE A 43 3.37 -10.56 -35.37
CA ILE A 43 4.57 -10.16 -34.62
C ILE A 43 5.85 -10.39 -35.44
N ILE A 44 6.04 -11.57 -36.03
CA ILE A 44 7.27 -11.88 -36.77
C ILE A 44 7.43 -11.07 -38.07
N THR A 45 6.32 -10.60 -38.65
CA THR A 45 6.39 -9.71 -39.83
C THR A 45 6.89 -8.30 -39.48
N LEU A 46 6.85 -7.90 -38.20
CA LEU A 46 7.25 -6.58 -37.71
C LEU A 46 8.70 -6.51 -37.24
N CYS A 47 9.39 -7.67 -37.06
CA CYS A 47 10.77 -7.71 -36.58
C CYS A 47 11.51 -8.94 -37.10
N ASP A 48 12.55 -8.74 -37.89
CA ASP A 48 13.40 -9.78 -38.52
C ASP A 48 14.26 -10.59 -37.52
N LYS A 49 14.37 -10.10 -36.27
CA LYS A 49 15.08 -10.78 -35.18
C LYS A 49 14.23 -11.80 -34.42
N ILE A 50 12.94 -11.90 -34.74
CA ILE A 50 12.02 -12.83 -34.11
C ILE A 50 11.64 -13.92 -35.10
N THR A 51 11.87 -15.17 -34.74
CA THR A 51 11.49 -16.33 -35.56
C THR A 51 10.35 -17.09 -34.90
N LEU A 52 9.49 -17.72 -35.70
CA LEU A 52 8.38 -18.54 -35.24
C LEU A 52 8.58 -20.00 -35.62
N ARG A 53 8.44 -20.89 -34.66
CA ARG A 53 8.31 -22.33 -34.84
C ARG A 53 6.94 -22.78 -34.32
N THR A 54 6.35 -23.80 -34.96
CA THR A 54 5.01 -24.32 -34.58
C THR A 54 5.06 -25.80 -34.19
N ASP A 55 6.25 -26.30 -33.87
CA ASP A 55 6.50 -27.68 -33.45
C ASP A 55 6.58 -27.86 -31.93
N GLY A 56 6.05 -26.91 -31.18
CA GLY A 56 5.97 -27.00 -29.71
C GLY A 56 5.11 -28.17 -29.24
N ALA A 57 5.51 -28.79 -28.12
CA ALA A 57 4.85 -29.97 -27.56
C ALA A 57 4.30 -29.76 -26.15
N ASP A 58 3.87 -28.54 -25.83
CA ASP A 58 3.28 -28.26 -24.52
C ASP A 58 1.91 -28.95 -24.35
N ALA A 59 1.62 -29.32 -23.11
CA ALA A 59 0.33 -29.93 -22.76
C ALA A 59 -0.84 -28.94 -22.87
N ARG A 60 -0.57 -27.65 -22.52
CA ARG A 60 -1.56 -26.56 -22.68
C ARG A 60 -1.52 -26.06 -24.13
N LYS A 61 -2.60 -26.27 -24.86
CA LYS A 61 -2.78 -25.80 -26.23
C LYS A 61 -4.07 -24.97 -26.33
N PRO A 62 -4.02 -23.80 -26.99
CA PRO A 62 -2.83 -23.17 -27.57
C PRO A 62 -1.93 -22.52 -26.53
N SER A 63 -0.63 -22.54 -26.76
CA SER A 63 0.36 -21.80 -25.98
C SER A 63 1.59 -21.49 -26.82
N PHE A 64 2.41 -20.54 -26.35
CA PHE A 64 3.71 -20.28 -26.95
C PHE A 64 4.75 -19.90 -25.90
N THR A 65 6.01 -20.14 -26.21
CA THR A 65 7.15 -19.75 -25.38
C THR A 65 8.02 -18.72 -26.08
N LEU A 66 8.72 -17.93 -25.28
CA LEU A 66 9.75 -16.99 -25.71
C LEU A 66 11.11 -17.47 -25.18
N ALA A 67 12.07 -17.67 -26.08
CA ALA A 67 13.41 -18.11 -25.73
C ALA A 67 14.47 -17.47 -26.61
N ARG A 68 15.60 -17.08 -26.05
CA ARG A 68 16.78 -16.75 -26.86
C ARG A 68 17.29 -18.01 -27.55
N ILE A 69 17.85 -17.84 -28.72
CA ILE A 69 18.35 -18.97 -29.52
C ILE A 69 19.37 -19.75 -28.71
N GLY A 70 19.09 -21.04 -28.50
CA GLY A 70 19.95 -21.95 -27.73
C GLY A 70 19.73 -21.91 -26.20
N GLU A 71 18.83 -21.10 -25.70
CA GLU A 71 18.42 -21.10 -24.26
C GLU A 71 17.12 -21.89 -24.06
N ALA A 72 16.97 -22.46 -22.87
CA ALA A 72 15.70 -23.08 -22.48
C ALA A 72 14.61 -22.00 -22.33
N PRO A 73 13.36 -22.26 -22.75
CA PRO A 73 12.27 -21.31 -22.61
C PRO A 73 11.89 -21.13 -21.13
N ARG A 74 11.80 -19.89 -20.71
CA ARG A 74 11.46 -19.53 -19.33
C ARG A 74 10.16 -18.75 -19.21
N ILE A 75 9.70 -18.16 -20.30
CA ILE A 75 8.42 -17.44 -20.37
C ILE A 75 7.48 -18.18 -21.30
N ARG A 76 6.27 -18.46 -20.81
CA ARG A 76 5.21 -19.08 -21.59
C ARG A 76 3.91 -18.32 -21.43
N PHE A 77 3.19 -18.20 -22.53
CA PHE A 77 1.81 -17.73 -22.55
C PHE A 77 0.89 -18.89 -23.01
N ALA A 78 0.13 -19.46 -22.09
CA ALA A 78 -1.05 -20.28 -22.34
C ALA A 78 -2.27 -19.34 -22.38
N ALA A 79 -2.21 -18.35 -23.23
CA ALA A 79 -3.13 -17.24 -23.38
C ALA A 79 -2.94 -16.61 -24.78
N ILE A 80 -3.95 -15.94 -25.27
CA ILE A 80 -3.83 -14.99 -26.38
C ILE A 80 -3.74 -13.61 -25.76
N PRO A 81 -2.52 -13.09 -25.47
CA PRO A 81 -2.31 -11.93 -24.60
C PRO A 81 -2.67 -10.63 -25.32
N LEU A 82 -3.98 -10.42 -25.47
CA LEU A 82 -4.64 -9.21 -25.94
C LEU A 82 -5.30 -8.49 -24.76
N GLY A 83 -6.04 -7.41 -25.01
CA GLY A 83 -6.66 -6.62 -23.95
C GLY A 83 -5.62 -6.06 -22.98
N HIS A 84 -5.83 -6.24 -21.67
CA HIS A 84 -4.90 -5.73 -20.67
C HIS A 84 -3.53 -6.43 -20.66
N GLU A 85 -3.46 -7.69 -21.13
CA GLU A 85 -2.19 -8.45 -21.19
C GLU A 85 -1.34 -8.14 -22.43
N PHE A 86 -1.81 -7.30 -23.34
CA PHE A 86 -1.02 -6.93 -24.53
C PHE A 86 0.29 -6.23 -24.13
N THR A 87 0.25 -5.35 -23.13
CA THR A 87 1.45 -4.70 -22.60
C THR A 87 2.43 -5.70 -22.00
N SER A 88 1.94 -6.74 -21.32
CA SER A 88 2.77 -7.81 -20.76
C SER A 88 3.50 -8.59 -21.84
N LEU A 89 2.82 -8.88 -22.97
CA LEU A 89 3.45 -9.49 -24.14
C LEU A 89 4.55 -8.58 -24.71
N VAL A 90 4.25 -7.30 -24.97
CA VAL A 90 5.21 -6.34 -25.54
C VAL A 90 6.46 -6.24 -24.68
N LEU A 91 6.31 -6.12 -23.35
CA LEU A 91 7.45 -6.06 -22.43
C LEU A 91 8.24 -7.35 -22.41
N ALA A 92 7.59 -8.52 -22.47
CA ALA A 92 8.28 -9.81 -22.53
C ALA A 92 9.12 -9.93 -23.82
N LEU A 93 8.57 -9.55 -24.99
CA LEU A 93 9.32 -9.53 -26.27
C LEU A 93 10.54 -8.62 -26.18
N LEU A 94 10.40 -7.42 -25.63
CA LEU A 94 11.48 -6.46 -25.47
C LEU A 94 12.57 -6.97 -24.53
N GLN A 95 12.20 -7.52 -23.38
CA GLN A 95 13.15 -7.98 -22.35
C GLN A 95 13.90 -9.23 -22.79
N VAL A 96 13.23 -10.21 -23.40
CA VAL A 96 13.88 -11.36 -24.03
C VAL A 96 14.81 -10.90 -25.14
N GLY A 97 14.39 -9.91 -25.93
CA GLY A 97 15.17 -9.26 -26.98
C GLY A 97 16.29 -8.33 -26.48
N GLY A 98 16.59 -8.32 -25.17
CA GLY A 98 17.74 -7.61 -24.60
C GLY A 98 17.50 -6.13 -24.26
N HIS A 99 16.25 -5.69 -24.19
CA HIS A 99 15.94 -4.36 -23.65
C HIS A 99 16.11 -4.37 -22.12
N PRO A 100 16.84 -3.39 -21.51
CA PRO A 100 17.10 -3.39 -20.08
C PRO A 100 15.81 -3.14 -19.29
N PRO A 101 15.64 -3.79 -18.12
CA PRO A 101 14.52 -3.54 -17.24
C PRO A 101 14.62 -2.16 -16.58
N LYS A 102 13.47 -1.58 -16.23
CA LYS A 102 13.36 -0.29 -15.52
C LYS A 102 13.03 -0.53 -14.05
N ILE A 103 13.89 -1.22 -13.34
CA ILE A 103 13.82 -1.42 -11.88
C ILE A 103 15.18 -1.09 -11.26
N GLU A 104 15.21 -0.91 -9.93
CA GLU A 104 16.41 -0.59 -9.19
C GLU A 104 17.50 -1.65 -9.34
N ALA A 105 18.76 -1.22 -9.41
CA ALA A 105 19.90 -2.12 -9.62
C ALA A 105 20.03 -3.19 -8.53
N ASP A 106 19.78 -2.82 -7.27
CA ASP A 106 19.81 -3.73 -6.13
C ASP A 106 18.77 -4.84 -6.26
N LEU A 107 17.58 -4.53 -6.76
CA LEU A 107 16.51 -5.51 -6.97
C LEU A 107 16.87 -6.46 -8.11
N ILE A 108 17.52 -5.97 -9.18
CA ILE A 108 18.07 -6.82 -10.25
C ILE A 108 19.05 -7.85 -9.67
N GLU A 109 19.98 -7.42 -8.83
CA GLU A 109 20.96 -8.30 -8.20
C GLU A 109 20.32 -9.30 -7.22
N GLN A 110 19.28 -8.88 -6.47
CA GLN A 110 18.51 -9.79 -5.63
C GLN A 110 17.85 -10.89 -6.46
N ILE A 111 17.17 -10.54 -7.56
CA ILE A 111 16.52 -11.51 -8.45
C ILE A 111 17.55 -12.50 -9.03
N LYS A 112 18.69 -12.03 -9.51
CA LYS A 112 19.75 -12.89 -10.05
C LYS A 112 20.32 -13.87 -9.04
N ASN A 113 20.35 -13.46 -7.75
CA ASN A 113 20.90 -14.23 -6.65
C ASN A 113 19.87 -15.12 -5.93
N LEU A 114 18.61 -15.13 -6.34
CA LEU A 114 17.62 -16.08 -5.81
C LEU A 114 18.10 -17.51 -6.10
N ASP A 115 18.21 -18.30 -5.04
CA ASP A 115 18.63 -19.69 -5.10
C ASP A 115 17.43 -20.64 -4.92
N GLY A 116 17.25 -21.52 -5.90
CA GLY A 116 16.12 -22.45 -5.97
C GLY A 116 15.53 -22.51 -7.38
N ASP A 117 14.76 -23.56 -7.66
CA ASP A 117 14.02 -23.72 -8.91
C ASP A 117 12.58 -23.22 -8.71
N PHE A 118 12.22 -22.14 -9.36
CA PHE A 118 10.94 -21.47 -9.21
C PHE A 118 10.11 -21.61 -10.49
N ARG A 119 9.01 -22.36 -10.41
CA ARG A 119 8.06 -22.53 -11.52
C ARG A 119 6.75 -21.83 -11.16
N PHE A 120 6.54 -20.64 -11.71
CA PHE A 120 5.35 -19.86 -11.49
C PHE A 120 4.28 -20.16 -12.54
N GLU A 121 3.04 -20.29 -12.08
CA GLU A 121 1.84 -20.34 -12.90
C GLU A 121 0.90 -19.22 -12.44
N THR A 122 0.59 -18.28 -13.33
CA THR A 122 -0.32 -17.17 -13.04
C THR A 122 -1.59 -17.31 -13.85
N TYR A 123 -2.70 -17.54 -13.17
CA TYR A 123 -4.03 -17.53 -13.79
C TYR A 123 -4.53 -16.09 -13.87
N VAL A 124 -4.92 -15.69 -15.08
CA VAL A 124 -5.35 -14.34 -15.42
C VAL A 124 -6.70 -14.32 -16.13
N SER A 125 -7.29 -13.15 -16.24
CA SER A 125 -8.36 -12.84 -17.19
C SER A 125 -7.90 -11.66 -18.05
N LEU A 126 -8.14 -11.70 -19.34
CA LEU A 126 -7.76 -10.62 -20.26
C LEU A 126 -8.45 -9.28 -19.99
N SER A 127 -9.52 -9.28 -19.19
CA SER A 127 -10.23 -8.09 -18.70
C SER A 127 -9.79 -7.63 -17.30
N CYS A 128 -8.85 -8.31 -16.65
CA CYS A 128 -8.37 -8.01 -15.31
C CYS A 128 -7.35 -6.86 -15.34
N HIS A 129 -7.60 -5.79 -14.58
CA HIS A 129 -6.70 -4.62 -14.52
C HIS A 129 -5.45 -4.84 -13.67
N ASN A 130 -5.50 -5.76 -12.70
CA ASN A 130 -4.40 -6.04 -11.76
C ASN A 130 -3.50 -7.19 -12.22
N CYS A 131 -3.93 -7.96 -13.22
CA CYS A 131 -3.18 -9.12 -13.71
C CYS A 131 -1.86 -8.74 -14.40
N PRO A 132 -1.79 -7.68 -15.22
CA PRO A 132 -0.57 -7.30 -15.92
C PRO A 132 0.62 -7.03 -14.99
N ASP A 133 0.42 -6.42 -13.83
CA ASP A 133 1.51 -6.09 -12.90
C ASP A 133 2.25 -7.36 -12.45
N VAL A 134 1.50 -8.40 -12.07
CA VAL A 134 2.05 -9.68 -11.63
C VAL A 134 2.72 -10.44 -12.78
N VAL A 135 2.07 -10.46 -13.97
CA VAL A 135 2.61 -11.13 -15.16
C VAL A 135 3.92 -10.49 -15.59
N GLN A 136 3.99 -9.17 -15.63
CA GLN A 136 5.19 -8.42 -16.00
C GLN A 136 6.32 -8.63 -15.00
N ALA A 137 6.01 -8.61 -13.69
CA ALA A 137 6.99 -8.88 -12.64
C ALA A 137 7.62 -10.28 -12.79
N LEU A 138 6.80 -11.32 -12.93
CA LEU A 138 7.28 -12.70 -13.05
C LEU A 138 8.00 -12.97 -14.38
N ASN A 139 7.54 -12.39 -15.49
CA ASN A 139 8.25 -12.45 -16.76
C ASN A 139 9.64 -11.80 -16.68
N LEU A 140 9.72 -10.63 -16.05
CA LEU A 140 10.99 -9.93 -15.82
C LEU A 140 11.95 -10.79 -14.98
N MET A 141 11.45 -11.37 -13.90
CA MET A 141 12.24 -12.26 -13.04
C MET A 141 12.75 -13.47 -13.82
N ALA A 142 11.92 -14.07 -14.68
CA ALA A 142 12.32 -15.19 -15.54
C ALA A 142 13.38 -14.80 -16.59
N VAL A 143 13.39 -13.54 -17.07
CA VAL A 143 14.46 -13.03 -17.93
C VAL A 143 15.77 -12.90 -17.17
N LEU A 144 15.72 -12.40 -15.93
CA LEU A 144 16.91 -12.08 -15.12
C LEU A 144 17.57 -13.30 -14.47
N ASN A 145 16.78 -14.32 -14.08
CA ASN A 145 17.28 -15.49 -13.39
C ASN A 145 16.91 -16.79 -14.15
N PRO A 146 17.89 -17.59 -14.58
CA PRO A 146 17.65 -18.83 -15.34
C PRO A 146 16.93 -19.94 -14.55
N ARG A 147 16.84 -19.82 -13.24
CA ARG A 147 16.14 -20.78 -12.36
C ARG A 147 14.65 -20.44 -12.20
N ILE A 148 14.18 -19.34 -12.79
CA ILE A 148 12.79 -18.90 -12.74
C ILE A 148 12.12 -19.21 -14.08
N GLN A 149 10.99 -19.88 -14.01
CA GLN A 149 10.08 -20.12 -15.15
C GLN A 149 8.72 -19.54 -14.81
N HIS A 150 8.08 -18.93 -15.78
CA HIS A 150 6.74 -18.37 -15.62
C HIS A 150 5.82 -18.76 -16.76
N VAL A 151 4.59 -19.15 -16.39
CA VAL A 151 3.49 -19.42 -17.33
C VAL A 151 2.31 -18.53 -17.00
N THR A 152 1.90 -17.72 -17.96
CA THR A 152 0.64 -16.96 -17.91
C THR A 152 -0.46 -17.82 -18.49
N ILE A 153 -1.54 -18.05 -17.75
CA ILE A 153 -2.65 -18.94 -18.12
C ILE A 153 -3.96 -18.13 -18.14
N ASP A 154 -4.58 -18.04 -19.32
CA ASP A 154 -5.91 -17.44 -19.43
C ASP A 154 -6.97 -18.40 -18.89
N GLY A 155 -7.59 -18.03 -17.78
CA GLY A 155 -8.67 -18.82 -17.16
C GLY A 155 -9.88 -19.03 -18.08
N GLY A 156 -10.09 -18.16 -19.05
CA GLY A 156 -11.15 -18.31 -20.06
C GLY A 156 -10.87 -19.45 -21.05
N LEU A 157 -9.60 -19.68 -21.40
CA LEU A 157 -9.18 -20.79 -22.28
C LEU A 157 -9.05 -22.12 -21.53
N PHE A 158 -8.63 -22.07 -20.25
CA PHE A 158 -8.32 -23.26 -19.43
C PHE A 158 -9.28 -23.42 -18.25
N GLN A 159 -10.59 -23.34 -18.50
CA GLN A 159 -11.64 -23.39 -17.47
C GLN A 159 -11.58 -24.64 -16.60
N GLN A 160 -11.26 -25.81 -17.18
CA GLN A 160 -11.15 -27.06 -16.42
C GLN A 160 -10.04 -27.00 -15.37
N GLU A 161 -8.91 -26.34 -15.66
CA GLU A 161 -7.84 -26.13 -14.68
C GLU A 161 -8.29 -25.16 -13.58
N VAL A 162 -8.99 -24.08 -13.93
CA VAL A 162 -9.55 -23.10 -12.98
C VAL A 162 -10.49 -23.78 -12.01
N GLU A 163 -11.41 -24.61 -12.52
CA GLU A 163 -12.38 -25.36 -11.70
C GLU A 163 -11.68 -26.40 -10.80
N SER A 164 -10.75 -27.17 -11.35
CA SER A 164 -10.05 -28.22 -10.61
C SER A 164 -9.18 -27.67 -9.48
N ARG A 165 -8.63 -26.46 -9.66
CA ARG A 165 -7.82 -25.74 -8.67
C ARG A 165 -8.63 -24.80 -7.79
N GLN A 166 -9.95 -24.74 -7.95
CA GLN A 166 -10.86 -23.88 -7.19
C GLN A 166 -10.44 -22.39 -7.21
N ILE A 167 -10.03 -21.88 -8.37
CA ILE A 167 -9.60 -20.49 -8.53
C ILE A 167 -10.85 -19.61 -8.63
N LEU A 168 -11.08 -18.78 -7.61
CA LEU A 168 -12.26 -17.92 -7.50
C LEU A 168 -11.99 -16.47 -7.90
N ALA A 169 -10.71 -16.07 -7.97
CA ALA A 169 -10.32 -14.69 -8.30
C ALA A 169 -8.95 -14.67 -8.99
N VAL A 170 -8.70 -13.65 -9.81
CA VAL A 170 -7.45 -13.45 -10.56
C VAL A 170 -6.88 -12.05 -10.28
N PRO A 171 -5.53 -11.86 -10.34
CA PRO A 171 -4.53 -12.89 -10.60
C PRO A 171 -4.39 -13.87 -9.43
N MET A 172 -4.23 -15.14 -9.76
CA MET A 172 -3.91 -16.21 -8.82
C MET A 172 -2.58 -16.84 -9.21
N VAL A 173 -1.63 -16.86 -8.29
CA VAL A 173 -0.26 -17.33 -8.54
C VAL A 173 0.03 -18.60 -7.75
N PHE A 174 0.53 -19.60 -8.45
CA PHE A 174 1.10 -20.82 -7.88
C PHE A 174 2.61 -20.85 -8.09
N LEU A 175 3.32 -21.35 -7.10
CA LEU A 175 4.76 -21.63 -7.16
C LEU A 175 4.99 -23.11 -6.93
N ASN A 176 5.63 -23.79 -7.89
CA ASN A 176 5.91 -25.22 -7.82
C ASN A 176 4.66 -26.08 -7.54
N GLY A 177 3.49 -25.62 -7.99
CA GLY A 177 2.19 -26.27 -7.82
C GLY A 177 1.41 -25.86 -6.57
N GLU A 178 2.04 -25.17 -5.61
CA GLU A 178 1.42 -24.69 -4.38
C GLU A 178 0.97 -23.24 -4.50
N HIS A 179 -0.10 -22.86 -3.77
CA HIS A 179 -0.59 -21.47 -3.76
C HIS A 179 0.47 -20.51 -3.21
N PHE A 180 0.84 -19.52 -4.00
CA PHE A 180 1.85 -18.52 -3.65
C PHE A 180 1.25 -17.17 -3.25
N GLY A 181 0.24 -16.72 -3.99
CA GLY A 181 -0.39 -15.44 -3.73
C GLY A 181 -1.57 -15.14 -4.65
N GLN A 182 -2.35 -14.14 -4.27
CA GLN A 182 -3.54 -13.70 -4.98
C GLN A 182 -3.59 -12.18 -5.02
N GLY A 183 -4.16 -11.62 -6.09
CA GLY A 183 -4.27 -10.17 -6.28
C GLY A 183 -2.97 -9.54 -6.79
N ARG A 184 -2.95 -8.22 -6.84
CA ARG A 184 -1.79 -7.45 -7.29
C ARG A 184 -0.58 -7.70 -6.40
N MET A 185 0.57 -7.95 -7.01
CA MET A 185 1.86 -8.07 -6.34
C MET A 185 2.92 -7.40 -7.21
N GLU A 186 3.73 -6.55 -6.58
CA GLU A 186 4.89 -5.92 -7.24
C GLU A 186 6.12 -6.86 -7.17
N VAL A 187 7.12 -6.58 -7.98
CA VAL A 187 8.32 -7.44 -8.09
C VAL A 187 9.09 -7.56 -6.77
N ASP A 188 9.19 -6.50 -5.99
CA ASP A 188 9.84 -6.47 -4.68
C ASP A 188 9.10 -7.33 -3.64
N GLU A 189 7.77 -7.33 -3.66
CA GLU A 189 6.93 -8.18 -2.80
C GLU A 189 7.14 -9.67 -3.12
N ILE A 190 7.22 -10.01 -4.42
CA ILE A 190 7.47 -11.38 -4.87
C ILE A 190 8.87 -11.84 -4.44
N VAL A 191 9.89 -11.00 -4.66
CA VAL A 191 11.27 -11.28 -4.26
C VAL A 191 11.39 -11.48 -2.75
N ALA A 192 10.75 -10.61 -1.95
CA ALA A 192 10.75 -10.71 -0.49
C ALA A 192 10.15 -12.03 0.03
N LYS A 193 9.15 -12.58 -0.68
CA LYS A 193 8.56 -13.89 -0.33
C LYS A 193 9.47 -15.07 -0.69
N LEU A 194 10.31 -14.94 -1.71
CA LEU A 194 11.17 -16.02 -2.21
C LEU A 194 12.51 -16.08 -1.49
N ASP A 195 13.06 -14.93 -1.19
CA ASP A 195 14.40 -14.81 -0.63
C ASP A 195 14.37 -14.89 0.91
N THR A 196 14.35 -16.10 1.44
CA THR A 196 14.40 -16.34 2.88
C THR A 196 15.66 -15.80 3.55
N GLY A 197 16.71 -15.50 2.79
CA GLY A 197 17.94 -14.86 3.27
C GLY A 197 17.95 -13.34 3.12
N ALA A 198 16.99 -12.74 2.40
CA ALA A 198 16.94 -11.29 2.17
C ALA A 198 16.84 -10.52 3.49
N ALA A 199 15.95 -10.95 4.39
CA ALA A 199 15.76 -10.30 5.69
C ALA A 199 17.06 -10.26 6.52
N ALA A 200 17.85 -11.34 6.51
CA ALA A 200 19.12 -11.39 7.23
C ALA A 200 20.21 -10.51 6.56
N ARG A 201 20.26 -10.50 5.21
CA ARG A 201 21.20 -9.63 4.48
C ARG A 201 20.85 -8.15 4.65
N ASP A 202 19.57 -7.80 4.59
CA ASP A 202 19.11 -6.43 4.82
C ASP A 202 19.34 -6.02 6.26
N ALA A 203 19.09 -6.90 7.23
CA ALA A 203 19.43 -6.65 8.63
C ALA A 203 20.93 -6.39 8.82
N ALA A 204 21.81 -7.15 8.16
CA ALA A 204 23.24 -6.93 8.22
C ALA A 204 23.65 -5.56 7.63
N LYS A 205 23.08 -5.18 6.45
CA LYS A 205 23.32 -3.86 5.85
C LYS A 205 22.84 -2.72 6.77
N LEU A 206 21.66 -2.85 7.36
CA LEU A 206 21.07 -1.85 8.25
C LEU A 206 21.86 -1.72 9.55
N ASN A 207 22.33 -2.82 10.14
CA ASN A 207 23.17 -2.82 11.33
C ASN A 207 24.56 -2.18 11.10
N ALA A 208 25.05 -2.21 9.86
CA ALA A 208 26.33 -1.61 9.48
C ALA A 208 26.24 -0.09 9.26
N LYS A 209 25.04 0.50 9.26
CA LYS A 209 24.88 1.94 9.11
C LYS A 209 25.37 2.66 10.36
N ASP A 210 26.10 3.76 10.14
CA ASP A 210 26.49 4.65 11.23
C ASP A 210 25.24 5.27 11.90
N ALA A 211 25.39 5.65 13.17
CA ALA A 211 24.31 6.28 13.92
C ALA A 211 23.85 7.59 13.28
N TYR A 212 22.53 7.79 13.23
CA TYR A 212 21.94 9.06 12.81
C TYR A 212 21.98 10.09 13.94
N ASP A 213 21.92 11.37 13.58
CA ASP A 213 21.61 12.41 14.57
C ASP A 213 20.09 12.43 14.85
N VAL A 214 19.29 12.29 13.79
CA VAL A 214 17.83 12.17 13.87
C VAL A 214 17.37 10.95 13.07
N LEU A 215 16.69 10.02 13.72
CA LEU A 215 16.00 8.90 13.07
C LEU A 215 14.49 9.10 13.21
N ILE A 216 13.79 9.14 12.09
CA ILE A 216 12.36 9.34 12.00
C ILE A 216 11.70 7.99 11.75
N VAL A 217 10.69 7.63 12.55
CA VAL A 217 9.92 6.39 12.44
C VAL A 217 8.52 6.73 11.93
N GLY A 218 8.26 6.46 10.66
CA GLY A 218 7.01 6.74 9.97
C GLY A 218 7.18 7.72 8.80
N GLY A 219 6.71 7.34 7.61
CA GLY A 219 6.82 8.09 6.35
C GLY A 219 5.59 8.91 5.97
N GLY A 220 4.65 9.15 6.91
CA GLY A 220 3.48 10.01 6.70
C GLY A 220 3.82 11.50 6.70
N PRO A 221 2.80 12.39 6.63
CA PRO A 221 3.01 13.85 6.58
C PRO A 221 3.85 14.40 7.73
N ALA A 222 3.69 13.88 8.96
CA ALA A 222 4.51 14.28 10.10
C ALA A 222 5.98 13.88 9.91
N GLY A 223 6.23 12.64 9.48
CA GLY A 223 7.59 12.15 9.26
C GLY A 223 8.29 12.85 8.12
N ALA A 224 7.62 13.06 7.00
CA ALA A 224 8.15 13.79 5.86
C ALA A 224 8.53 15.25 6.24
N ALA A 225 7.66 15.95 6.98
CA ALA A 225 7.95 17.29 7.46
C ALA A 225 9.15 17.29 8.43
N ALA A 226 9.20 16.31 9.34
CA ALA A 226 10.34 16.17 10.27
C ALA A 226 11.64 15.94 9.51
N ALA A 227 11.63 15.09 8.47
CA ALA A 227 12.80 14.79 7.64
C ALA A 227 13.33 16.05 6.92
N VAL A 228 12.44 16.79 6.27
CA VAL A 228 12.81 18.04 5.58
C VAL A 228 13.40 19.06 6.56
N TYR A 229 12.76 19.25 7.73
CA TYR A 229 13.22 20.23 8.72
C TYR A 229 14.55 19.84 9.38
N ALA A 230 14.80 18.55 9.61
CA ALA A 230 16.06 18.06 10.13
C ALA A 230 17.19 18.16 9.08
N ALA A 231 16.97 17.62 7.90
CA ALA A 231 17.99 17.57 6.85
C ALA A 231 18.43 18.97 6.37
N ARG A 232 17.50 19.94 6.28
CA ARG A 232 17.84 21.34 5.95
C ARG A 232 18.79 22.02 6.93
N LYS A 233 19.00 21.45 8.11
CA LYS A 233 19.99 21.93 9.09
C LYS A 233 21.36 21.23 8.95
N GLY A 234 21.52 20.39 7.94
CA GLY A 234 22.74 19.61 7.74
C GLY A 234 22.92 18.49 8.77
N ILE A 235 21.82 18.04 9.42
CA ILE A 235 21.85 16.97 10.41
C ILE A 235 21.73 15.63 9.67
N ARG A 236 22.53 14.65 10.03
CA ARG A 236 22.43 13.30 9.48
C ARG A 236 21.07 12.68 9.83
N THR A 237 20.20 12.60 8.84
CA THR A 237 18.79 12.25 9.00
C THR A 237 18.47 10.92 8.31
N GLY A 238 17.93 9.96 9.08
CA GLY A 238 17.31 8.74 8.55
C GLY A 238 15.79 8.80 8.72
N MET A 239 15.06 8.22 7.79
CA MET A 239 13.61 8.04 7.89
C MET A 239 13.26 6.61 7.48
N LEU A 240 12.58 5.87 8.35
CA LEU A 240 12.09 4.54 8.04
C LEU A 240 10.56 4.53 7.96
N ALA A 241 10.03 3.79 7.01
CA ALA A 241 8.59 3.66 6.79
C ALA A 241 8.24 2.29 6.21
N GLU A 242 7.12 1.73 6.64
CA GLU A 242 6.53 0.57 5.97
C GLU A 242 5.98 0.99 4.60
N ARG A 243 5.37 2.18 4.54
CA ARG A 243 4.80 2.78 3.33
C ARG A 243 4.94 4.30 3.39
N MET A 244 5.57 4.88 2.37
CA MET A 244 5.62 6.34 2.24
C MET A 244 4.22 6.93 2.05
N GLY A 245 3.98 8.09 2.64
CA GLY A 245 2.67 8.73 2.70
C GLY A 245 1.77 8.21 3.82
N GLY A 246 2.04 7.02 4.39
CA GLY A 246 1.25 6.45 5.48
C GLY A 246 -0.24 6.34 5.13
N GLN A 247 -1.12 6.62 6.09
CA GLN A 247 -2.58 6.55 5.90
C GLN A 247 -3.12 7.58 4.89
N THR A 248 -2.38 8.65 4.59
CA THR A 248 -2.77 9.64 3.57
C THR A 248 -2.95 8.99 2.19
N MET A 249 -2.20 7.93 1.89
CA MET A 249 -2.34 7.15 0.66
C MET A 249 -3.76 6.61 0.42
N ASP A 250 -4.54 6.43 1.47
CA ASP A 250 -5.87 5.84 1.42
C ASP A 250 -6.98 6.90 1.21
N THR A 251 -6.60 8.18 1.08
CA THR A 251 -7.53 9.31 0.91
C THR A 251 -7.77 9.61 -0.57
N MET A 252 -9.03 9.65 -1.01
CA MET A 252 -9.39 9.87 -2.43
C MET A 252 -9.36 11.34 -2.83
N SER A 253 -9.70 12.27 -1.93
CA SER A 253 -9.69 13.72 -2.19
C SER A 253 -9.17 14.46 -0.96
N ILE A 254 -8.29 15.43 -1.18
CA ILE A 254 -7.71 16.33 -0.17
C ILE A 254 -7.89 17.75 -0.68
N GLU A 255 -8.80 18.49 -0.05
CA GLU A 255 -9.15 19.88 -0.40
C GLU A 255 -8.87 20.87 0.74
N ASN A 256 -8.48 20.33 1.93
CA ASN A 256 -8.26 21.11 3.14
C ASN A 256 -6.78 21.29 3.51
N PHE A 257 -5.86 20.93 2.62
CA PHE A 257 -4.43 21.20 2.83
C PHE A 257 -4.07 22.56 2.23
N ILE A 258 -3.73 23.53 3.09
CA ILE A 258 -3.49 24.90 2.68
C ILE A 258 -2.41 25.00 1.59
N SER A 259 -2.61 25.82 0.58
CA SER A 259 -1.81 26.01 -0.64
C SER A 259 -1.95 24.91 -1.71
N VAL A 260 -2.69 23.85 -1.46
CA VAL A 260 -3.07 22.83 -2.44
C VAL A 260 -4.59 22.86 -2.59
N LEU A 261 -5.08 23.31 -3.75
CA LEU A 261 -6.51 23.48 -3.97
C LEU A 261 -7.27 22.16 -3.94
N GLU A 262 -6.72 21.14 -4.62
CA GLU A 262 -7.26 19.81 -4.70
C GLU A 262 -6.12 18.82 -5.04
N THR A 263 -6.10 17.66 -4.39
CA THR A 263 -5.21 16.55 -4.71
C THR A 263 -5.82 15.24 -4.20
N ASP A 264 -5.20 14.11 -4.53
CA ASP A 264 -5.48 12.81 -3.93
C ASP A 264 -4.33 12.35 -3.04
N GLY A 265 -4.60 11.36 -2.20
CA GLY A 265 -3.61 10.82 -1.26
C GLY A 265 -2.33 10.31 -1.93
N PRO A 266 -2.41 9.49 -2.98
CA PRO A 266 -1.24 9.02 -3.70
C PRO A 266 -0.37 10.14 -4.29
N LYS A 267 -0.97 11.15 -4.92
CA LYS A 267 -0.23 12.31 -5.45
C LYS A 267 0.40 13.13 -4.34
N PHE A 268 -0.34 13.36 -3.26
CA PHE A 268 0.17 14.09 -2.12
C PHE A 268 1.35 13.36 -1.45
N ALA A 269 1.24 12.05 -1.26
CA ALA A 269 2.30 11.20 -0.71
C ALA A 269 3.55 11.21 -1.60
N ALA A 270 3.39 11.11 -2.91
CA ALA A 270 4.49 11.21 -3.88
C ALA A 270 5.19 12.57 -3.80
N ALA A 271 4.44 13.67 -3.64
CA ALA A 271 5.01 15.00 -3.46
C ALA A 271 5.79 15.13 -2.15
N LEU A 272 5.31 14.54 -1.04
CA LEU A 272 6.03 14.51 0.23
C LEU A 272 7.35 13.73 0.12
N GLU A 273 7.32 12.57 -0.52
CA GLU A 273 8.51 11.75 -0.75
C GLU A 273 9.52 12.48 -1.64
N GLN A 274 9.05 13.05 -2.75
CA GLN A 274 9.90 13.83 -3.64
C GLN A 274 10.53 15.04 -2.93
N HIS A 275 9.79 15.72 -2.04
CA HIS A 275 10.31 16.83 -1.26
C HIS A 275 11.38 16.36 -0.25
N ALA A 276 11.17 15.25 0.44
CA ALA A 276 12.18 14.69 1.33
C ALA A 276 13.46 14.28 0.57
N LYS A 277 13.33 13.71 -0.63
CA LYS A 277 14.45 13.33 -1.52
C LYS A 277 15.24 14.51 -2.10
N GLN A 278 14.74 15.75 -2.00
CA GLN A 278 15.53 16.95 -2.37
C GLN A 278 16.66 17.23 -1.39
N TYR A 279 16.62 16.62 -0.21
CA TYR A 279 17.63 16.75 0.83
C TYR A 279 18.31 15.41 1.07
N ASP A 280 19.46 15.44 1.72
CA ASP A 280 20.23 14.24 2.07
C ASP A 280 19.55 13.49 3.25
N VAL A 281 18.44 12.84 2.94
CA VAL A 281 17.66 11.97 3.85
C VAL A 281 17.84 10.52 3.43
N ASP A 282 18.35 9.69 4.34
CA ASP A 282 18.44 8.24 4.12
C ASP A 282 17.06 7.62 4.35
N ILE A 283 16.30 7.39 3.27
CA ILE A 283 14.93 6.85 3.30
C ILE A 283 14.99 5.33 3.23
N LEU A 284 14.54 4.67 4.30
CA LEU A 284 14.49 3.22 4.46
C LEU A 284 13.04 2.75 4.32
N ASN A 285 12.68 2.36 3.10
CA ASN A 285 11.33 1.85 2.78
C ASN A 285 11.14 0.40 3.22
N LEU A 286 9.88 -0.03 3.37
CA LEU A 286 9.46 -1.38 3.74
C LEU A 286 10.05 -1.85 5.10
N GLN A 287 10.36 -0.90 5.98
CA GLN A 287 10.91 -1.19 7.30
C GLN A 287 9.88 -0.92 8.39
N ARG A 288 9.63 -1.90 9.25
CA ARG A 288 8.74 -1.80 10.40
C ARG A 288 9.53 -1.81 11.71
N ALA A 289 9.31 -0.78 12.53
CA ALA A 289 9.86 -0.72 13.88
C ALA A 289 9.07 -1.64 14.82
N GLU A 290 9.77 -2.41 15.66
CA GLU A 290 9.15 -3.32 16.64
C GLU A 290 9.52 -3.01 18.09
N LYS A 291 10.64 -2.29 18.32
CA LYS A 291 11.05 -1.94 19.67
C LYS A 291 11.86 -0.65 19.70
N LEU A 292 11.53 0.23 20.63
CA LEU A 292 12.35 1.37 20.99
C LEU A 292 13.25 0.99 22.17
N ILE A 293 14.54 1.23 22.06
CA ILE A 293 15.56 0.95 23.08
C ILE A 293 16.11 2.29 23.54
N PRO A 294 15.67 2.82 24.69
CA PRO A 294 16.18 4.07 25.22
C PRO A 294 17.69 4.00 25.47
N ALA A 295 18.35 5.16 25.42
CA ALA A 295 19.76 5.26 25.73
C ALA A 295 20.03 4.82 27.18
N ALA A 296 21.07 4.01 27.40
CA ALA A 296 21.44 3.51 28.72
C ALA A 296 21.94 4.63 29.67
N GLN A 297 22.41 5.75 29.12
CA GLN A 297 22.91 6.91 29.86
C GLN A 297 22.57 8.21 29.10
N PRO A 298 22.50 9.34 29.77
CA PRO A 298 22.29 10.63 29.14
C PRO A 298 23.32 10.90 28.01
N GLY A 299 22.83 11.31 26.83
CA GLY A 299 23.68 11.54 25.65
C GLY A 299 24.09 10.27 24.89
N GLY A 300 23.66 9.08 25.33
CA GLY A 300 23.86 7.83 24.61
C GLY A 300 22.97 7.71 23.37
N LEU A 301 23.17 6.64 22.61
CA LEU A 301 22.38 6.37 21.42
C LEU A 301 21.07 5.62 21.77
N ILE A 302 20.00 6.05 21.16
CA ILE A 302 18.70 5.36 21.17
C ILE A 302 18.71 4.33 20.04
N GLY A 303 18.24 3.12 20.31
CA GLY A 303 18.08 2.05 19.33
C GLY A 303 16.62 1.94 18.84
N VAL A 304 16.44 1.68 17.57
CA VAL A 304 15.16 1.27 16.99
C VAL A 304 15.36 -0.09 16.34
N GLN A 305 14.80 -1.13 16.98
CA GLN A 305 14.84 -2.49 16.46
C GLN A 305 13.71 -2.67 15.43
N LEU A 306 14.06 -3.27 14.31
CA LEU A 306 13.17 -3.52 13.18
C LEU A 306 12.67 -4.98 13.17
N ALA A 307 11.59 -5.25 12.44
CA ALA A 307 10.98 -6.57 12.30
C ALA A 307 11.93 -7.63 11.71
N ASN A 308 12.91 -7.22 10.90
CA ASN A 308 13.95 -8.11 10.36
C ASN A 308 15.11 -8.38 11.33
N GLY A 309 15.03 -7.88 12.57
CA GLY A 309 16.04 -8.04 13.61
C GLY A 309 17.17 -7.00 13.61
N ALA A 310 17.24 -6.12 12.61
CA ALA A 310 18.21 -5.03 12.61
C ALA A 310 17.92 -4.00 13.70
N THR A 311 18.96 -3.30 14.15
CA THR A 311 18.84 -2.18 15.10
C THR A 311 19.53 -0.95 14.56
N LEU A 312 18.75 0.06 14.21
CA LEU A 312 19.27 1.37 13.84
C LEU A 312 19.55 2.19 15.11
N LYS A 313 20.63 2.96 15.08
CA LYS A 313 21.06 3.79 16.22
C LYS A 313 20.94 5.27 15.88
N SER A 314 20.52 6.09 16.82
CA SER A 314 20.40 7.53 16.65
C SER A 314 20.60 8.29 17.95
N ARG A 315 21.01 9.55 17.85
CA ARG A 315 21.10 10.46 18.99
C ARG A 315 19.71 10.94 19.43
N THR A 316 18.80 11.12 18.47
CA THR A 316 17.39 11.45 18.72
C THR A 316 16.47 10.64 17.80
N VAL A 317 15.27 10.35 18.27
CA VAL A 317 14.24 9.62 17.50
C VAL A 317 12.96 10.44 17.45
N ILE A 318 12.33 10.53 16.27
CA ILE A 318 11.01 11.15 16.10
C ILE A 318 10.01 10.06 15.70
N LEU A 319 9.05 9.80 16.58
CA LEU A 319 8.00 8.80 16.38
C LEU A 319 6.80 9.45 15.67
N SER A 320 6.52 9.05 14.44
CA SER A 320 5.46 9.60 13.58
C SER A 320 4.69 8.48 12.88
N THR A 321 4.43 7.39 13.62
CA THR A 321 3.81 6.16 13.11
C THR A 321 2.32 6.30 12.82
N GLY A 322 1.71 7.44 13.16
CA GLY A 322 0.31 7.74 12.88
C GLY A 322 -0.67 6.90 13.69
N ALA A 323 -1.90 6.84 13.19
CA ALA A 323 -2.98 6.05 13.78
C ALA A 323 -3.78 5.40 12.66
N ARG A 324 -4.56 4.37 12.99
CA ARG A 324 -5.49 3.71 12.07
C ARG A 324 -6.91 3.82 12.58
N TRP A 325 -7.85 3.91 11.65
CA TRP A 325 -9.27 3.89 11.99
C TRP A 325 -9.67 2.51 12.50
N ARG A 326 -10.54 2.51 13.51
CA ARG A 326 -11.19 1.29 13.95
C ARG A 326 -12.35 0.99 13.01
N GLU A 327 -12.41 -0.24 12.55
CA GLU A 327 -13.43 -0.73 11.62
C GLU A 327 -14.59 -1.39 12.39
N VAL A 328 -15.79 -1.34 11.81
CA VAL A 328 -16.98 -2.04 12.34
C VAL A 328 -16.88 -3.54 12.07
N ASN A 329 -16.17 -3.91 10.99
CA ASN A 329 -15.98 -5.28 10.50
C ASN A 329 -17.28 -5.94 10.09
N VAL A 330 -18.09 -5.25 9.27
CA VAL A 330 -19.34 -5.76 8.72
C VAL A 330 -19.24 -5.89 7.19
N PRO A 331 -20.05 -6.77 6.56
CA PRO A 331 -20.18 -6.83 5.11
C PRO A 331 -20.43 -5.46 4.50
N GLY A 332 -19.81 -5.17 3.36
CA GLY A 332 -19.91 -3.89 2.65
C GLY A 332 -18.95 -2.79 3.15
N GLU A 333 -18.40 -2.86 4.36
CA GLU A 333 -17.51 -1.81 4.87
C GLU A 333 -16.26 -1.64 4.00
N GLN A 334 -15.57 -2.72 3.66
CA GLN A 334 -14.37 -2.67 2.81
C GLN A 334 -14.71 -2.47 1.34
N GLU A 335 -15.79 -3.09 0.86
CA GLU A 335 -16.23 -3.00 -0.53
C GLU A 335 -16.56 -1.56 -0.94
N TYR A 336 -17.22 -0.81 -0.03
CA TYR A 336 -17.65 0.56 -0.28
C TYR A 336 -16.75 1.61 0.38
N ARG A 337 -15.57 1.23 0.86
CA ARG A 337 -14.56 2.18 1.34
C ARG A 337 -14.20 3.17 0.24
N ASN A 338 -14.25 4.47 0.54
CA ASN A 338 -14.10 5.56 -0.42
C ASN A 338 -15.18 5.60 -1.54
N LYS A 339 -16.24 4.80 -1.41
CA LYS A 339 -17.38 4.76 -2.33
C LYS A 339 -18.70 4.99 -1.58
N GLY A 340 -18.62 5.72 -0.48
CA GLY A 340 -19.72 6.00 0.43
C GLY A 340 -19.44 5.62 1.89
N VAL A 341 -18.50 4.72 2.17
CA VAL A 341 -17.95 4.52 3.52
C VAL A 341 -16.76 5.44 3.71
N ALA A 342 -16.81 6.25 4.77
CA ALA A 342 -15.83 7.27 5.12
C ALA A 342 -15.46 7.20 6.62
N TYR A 343 -14.28 7.72 6.96
CA TYR A 343 -13.77 7.72 8.34
C TYR A 343 -13.40 9.13 8.84
N CYS A 344 -13.37 10.13 7.96
CA CYS A 344 -13.03 11.51 8.30
C CYS A 344 -14.19 12.46 7.92
N PRO A 345 -15.01 12.94 8.88
CA PRO A 345 -16.10 13.87 8.58
C PRO A 345 -15.62 15.18 7.95
N HIS A 346 -14.50 15.73 8.45
CA HIS A 346 -13.91 16.98 7.94
C HIS A 346 -13.32 16.84 6.52
N CYS A 347 -12.92 15.62 6.14
CA CYS A 347 -12.36 15.35 4.82
C CYS A 347 -13.46 15.09 3.79
N ASP A 348 -14.37 14.17 4.13
CA ASP A 348 -15.32 13.59 3.19
C ASP A 348 -16.73 14.20 3.30
N GLY A 349 -17.05 14.89 4.40
CA GLY A 349 -18.37 15.50 4.65
C GLY A 349 -18.89 16.35 3.49
N PRO A 350 -18.09 17.24 2.89
CA PRO A 350 -18.52 18.07 1.76
C PRO A 350 -19.04 17.26 0.55
N LEU A 351 -18.56 16.03 0.32
CA LEU A 351 -18.99 15.15 -0.77
C LEU A 351 -20.44 14.65 -0.61
N PHE A 352 -20.97 14.77 0.61
CA PHE A 352 -22.33 14.32 0.94
C PHE A 352 -23.32 15.48 1.14
N LYS A 353 -22.97 16.68 0.70
CA LYS A 353 -23.83 17.85 0.80
C LYS A 353 -25.24 17.58 0.26
N GLY A 354 -26.25 17.82 1.09
CA GLY A 354 -27.66 17.62 0.73
C GLY A 354 -28.11 16.16 0.64
N LYS A 355 -27.27 15.18 1.00
CA LYS A 355 -27.61 13.74 1.03
C LYS A 355 -27.97 13.29 2.46
N ARG A 356 -28.50 12.07 2.58
CA ARG A 356 -28.69 11.38 3.87
C ARG A 356 -27.47 10.55 4.18
N VAL A 357 -26.98 10.60 5.43
CA VAL A 357 -25.82 9.82 5.88
C VAL A 357 -26.07 9.17 7.23
N ALA A 358 -25.30 8.12 7.54
CA ALA A 358 -25.22 7.59 8.89
C ALA A 358 -23.85 7.91 9.51
N VAL A 359 -23.83 8.02 10.85
CA VAL A 359 -22.63 8.02 11.67
C VAL A 359 -22.72 6.83 12.62
N ILE A 360 -21.71 5.97 12.60
CA ILE A 360 -21.61 4.82 13.51
C ILE A 360 -20.69 5.19 14.66
N GLY A 361 -21.21 5.19 15.90
CA GLY A 361 -20.49 5.48 17.14
C GLY A 361 -21.09 6.64 17.92
N GLY A 362 -21.36 6.44 19.20
CA GLY A 362 -22.00 7.41 20.13
C GLY A 362 -21.06 7.97 21.19
N GLY A 363 -19.74 7.92 20.98
CA GLY A 363 -18.74 8.65 21.78
C GLY A 363 -18.58 10.09 21.31
N ASN A 364 -17.66 10.87 21.93
CA ASN A 364 -17.41 12.26 21.56
C ASN A 364 -17.20 12.42 20.04
N SER A 365 -16.29 11.64 19.44
CA SER A 365 -15.99 11.74 18.01
C SER A 365 -17.20 11.50 17.10
N GLY A 366 -18.06 10.52 17.44
CA GLY A 366 -19.25 10.24 16.63
C GLY A 366 -20.32 11.31 16.77
N VAL A 367 -20.52 11.83 17.98
CA VAL A 367 -21.48 12.92 18.24
C VAL A 367 -21.00 14.23 17.61
N GLU A 368 -19.71 14.57 17.72
CA GLU A 368 -19.11 15.73 17.04
C GLU A 368 -19.24 15.62 15.52
N ALA A 369 -18.94 14.45 14.97
CA ALA A 369 -19.11 14.16 13.54
C ALA A 369 -20.57 14.34 13.09
N ALA A 370 -21.53 13.85 13.87
CA ALA A 370 -22.94 13.99 13.55
C ALA A 370 -23.40 15.46 13.60
N ILE A 371 -22.89 16.26 14.55
CA ILE A 371 -23.16 17.69 14.65
C ILE A 371 -22.57 18.45 13.44
N ASP A 372 -21.33 18.16 13.09
CA ASP A 372 -20.61 18.77 11.97
C ASP A 372 -21.33 18.46 10.64
N LEU A 373 -21.60 17.19 10.38
CA LEU A 373 -22.30 16.75 9.19
C LEU A 373 -23.73 17.30 9.08
N ALA A 374 -24.43 17.48 10.20
CA ALA A 374 -25.78 18.05 10.20
C ALA A 374 -25.85 19.46 9.62
N GLY A 375 -24.74 20.21 9.63
CA GLY A 375 -24.61 21.51 8.97
C GLY A 375 -24.46 21.44 7.43
N LEU A 376 -24.16 20.26 6.89
CA LEU A 376 -23.82 20.07 5.47
C LEU A 376 -24.83 19.19 4.73
N VAL A 377 -25.35 18.15 5.39
CA VAL A 377 -26.15 17.09 4.76
C VAL A 377 -27.64 17.28 5.02
N ALA A 378 -28.49 16.58 4.25
CA ALA A 378 -29.93 16.66 4.45
C ALA A 378 -30.38 16.03 5.77
N HIS A 379 -29.79 14.91 6.16
CA HIS A 379 -30.13 14.18 7.38
C HIS A 379 -28.98 13.31 7.85
N VAL A 380 -28.78 13.26 9.17
CA VAL A 380 -27.81 12.37 9.84
C VAL A 380 -28.57 11.34 10.68
N THR A 381 -28.23 10.06 10.50
CA THR A 381 -28.65 8.99 11.40
C THR A 381 -27.47 8.51 12.22
N LEU A 382 -27.48 8.77 13.54
CA LEU A 382 -26.42 8.28 14.42
C LEU A 382 -26.82 6.92 15.00
N ILE A 383 -25.93 5.94 14.84
CA ILE A 383 -26.10 4.54 15.28
C ILE A 383 -25.13 4.28 16.43
N GLU A 384 -25.65 3.95 17.61
CA GLU A 384 -24.87 3.58 18.79
C GLU A 384 -25.24 2.16 19.26
N PHE A 385 -24.23 1.33 19.46
CA PHE A 385 -24.37 -0.05 19.94
C PHE A 385 -24.85 -0.11 21.40
N GLY A 386 -24.40 0.84 22.22
CA GLY A 386 -24.72 0.92 23.65
C GLY A 386 -26.14 1.42 23.92
N GLU A 387 -26.56 1.33 25.19
CA GLU A 387 -27.88 1.78 25.63
C GLU A 387 -28.05 3.30 25.60
N GLN A 388 -26.93 4.03 25.66
CA GLN A 388 -26.92 5.51 25.68
C GLN A 388 -25.66 6.02 24.98
N LEU A 389 -25.71 7.28 24.56
CA LEU A 389 -24.53 7.99 24.07
C LEU A 389 -23.53 8.18 25.21
N ARG A 390 -22.23 7.99 24.89
CA ARG A 390 -21.12 8.14 25.84
C ARG A 390 -20.36 9.45 25.67
N ALA A 391 -20.87 10.34 24.83
CA ALA A 391 -20.33 11.67 24.62
C ALA A 391 -20.63 12.60 25.82
N ASP A 392 -19.87 13.68 25.90
CA ASP A 392 -20.07 14.72 26.92
C ASP A 392 -21.48 15.32 26.81
N ALA A 393 -22.08 15.62 27.96
CA ALA A 393 -23.47 16.10 28.03
C ALA A 393 -23.72 17.34 27.14
N VAL A 394 -22.74 18.24 27.03
CA VAL A 394 -22.86 19.44 26.20
C VAL A 394 -23.01 19.07 24.71
N LEU A 395 -22.29 18.05 24.22
CA LEU A 395 -22.38 17.57 22.86
C LEU A 395 -23.71 16.85 22.59
N VAL A 396 -24.13 15.99 23.52
CA VAL A 396 -25.43 15.30 23.45
C VAL A 396 -26.58 16.30 23.41
N ASN A 397 -26.54 17.34 24.25
CA ASN A 397 -27.56 18.39 24.27
C ASN A 397 -27.58 19.17 22.95
N LYS A 398 -26.41 19.48 22.39
CA LYS A 398 -26.32 20.12 21.08
C LYS A 398 -26.88 19.21 19.97
N LEU A 399 -26.50 17.94 19.93
CA LEU A 399 -27.00 16.96 18.97
C LEU A 399 -28.54 16.90 19.00
N ASN A 400 -29.11 16.76 20.18
CA ASN A 400 -30.58 16.66 20.39
C ASN A 400 -31.34 17.93 20.01
N SER A 401 -30.68 19.08 19.90
CA SER A 401 -31.28 20.33 19.43
C SER A 401 -31.40 20.42 17.88
N LEU A 402 -30.81 19.48 17.16
CA LEU A 402 -30.79 19.51 15.69
C LEU A 402 -31.98 18.72 15.13
N SER A 403 -32.78 19.38 14.28
CA SER A 403 -34.01 18.80 13.72
C SER A 403 -33.76 17.76 12.60
N ASN A 404 -32.57 17.77 12.04
CA ASN A 404 -32.18 16.85 10.95
C ASN A 404 -31.26 15.72 11.42
N VAL A 405 -31.30 15.40 12.73
CA VAL A 405 -30.55 14.27 13.30
C VAL A 405 -31.52 13.29 13.95
N THR A 406 -31.32 12.00 13.69
CA THR A 406 -32.00 10.90 14.37
C THR A 406 -30.97 10.03 15.07
N VAL A 407 -31.21 9.67 16.33
CA VAL A 407 -30.33 8.82 17.14
C VAL A 407 -31.00 7.46 17.38
N HIS A 408 -30.27 6.39 17.07
CA HIS A 408 -30.64 5.02 17.42
C HIS A 408 -29.59 4.46 18.37
N THR A 409 -29.96 4.28 19.63
CA THR A 409 -29.17 3.53 20.61
C THR A 409 -29.57 2.07 20.62
N GLN A 410 -28.78 1.20 21.24
CA GLN A 410 -28.99 -0.26 21.22
C GLN A 410 -29.11 -0.81 19.80
N ALA A 411 -28.44 -0.19 18.83
CA ALA A 411 -28.50 -0.49 17.42
C ALA A 411 -27.14 -1.04 16.94
N GLN A 412 -27.12 -2.29 16.53
CA GLN A 412 -25.94 -2.96 16.01
C GLN A 412 -25.93 -2.91 14.48
N THR A 413 -25.03 -2.16 13.89
CA THR A 413 -24.80 -2.22 12.45
C THR A 413 -24.38 -3.64 12.07
N THR A 414 -25.04 -4.22 11.07
CA THR A 414 -24.82 -5.59 10.60
C THR A 414 -24.37 -5.65 9.17
N GLU A 415 -24.66 -4.64 8.35
CA GLU A 415 -24.30 -4.60 6.95
C GLU A 415 -24.34 -3.16 6.42
N ILE A 416 -23.41 -2.82 5.52
CA ILE A 416 -23.45 -1.62 4.70
C ILE A 416 -23.85 -2.04 3.29
N ASN A 417 -25.01 -1.57 2.83
CA ASN A 417 -25.60 -1.98 1.58
C ASN A 417 -25.16 -1.04 0.45
N GLY A 418 -25.00 -1.57 -0.76
CA GLY A 418 -24.65 -0.79 -1.93
C GLY A 418 -25.39 -1.18 -3.20
N THR A 419 -25.44 -0.24 -4.12
CA THR A 419 -25.99 -0.39 -5.47
C THR A 419 -25.07 0.33 -6.44
N ASP A 420 -24.80 -0.28 -7.60
CA ASP A 420 -23.91 0.28 -8.63
C ASP A 420 -22.51 0.68 -8.10
N GLY A 421 -21.98 -0.12 -7.16
CA GLY A 421 -20.64 0.07 -6.59
C GLY A 421 -20.52 1.22 -5.60
N LYS A 422 -21.62 1.77 -5.07
CA LYS A 422 -21.66 2.83 -4.06
C LYS A 422 -22.62 2.48 -2.93
N VAL A 423 -22.43 3.09 -1.76
CA VAL A 423 -23.35 2.97 -0.64
C VAL A 423 -24.74 3.45 -1.05
N SER A 424 -25.75 2.63 -0.77
CA SER A 424 -27.17 2.94 -0.94
C SER A 424 -27.97 2.82 0.36
N GLY A 425 -27.40 2.19 1.38
CA GLY A 425 -28.09 1.99 2.65
C GLY A 425 -27.21 1.39 3.74
N LEU A 426 -27.82 1.20 4.90
CA LEU A 426 -27.23 0.54 6.06
C LEU A 426 -28.30 -0.31 6.74
N THR A 427 -27.93 -1.53 7.11
CA THR A 427 -28.76 -2.45 7.88
C THR A 427 -28.25 -2.57 9.31
N TYR A 428 -29.12 -2.47 10.29
CA TYR A 428 -28.79 -2.68 11.69
C TYR A 428 -29.84 -3.54 12.39
N THR A 429 -29.46 -4.19 13.46
CA THR A 429 -30.35 -4.93 14.36
C THR A 429 -30.65 -4.06 15.57
N ASP A 430 -31.92 -3.82 15.86
CA ASP A 430 -32.39 -3.27 17.13
C ASP A 430 -32.17 -4.34 18.21
N ARG A 431 -31.27 -4.09 19.14
CA ARG A 431 -30.85 -5.06 20.16
C ARG A 431 -31.89 -5.30 21.25
N VAL A 432 -32.95 -4.49 21.31
CA VAL A 432 -34.06 -4.66 22.24
C VAL A 432 -35.12 -5.60 21.65
N SER A 433 -35.55 -5.32 20.43
CA SER A 433 -36.58 -6.11 19.73
C SER A 433 -36.02 -7.31 18.97
N GLY A 434 -34.74 -7.30 18.62
CA GLY A 434 -34.11 -8.28 17.72
C GLY A 434 -34.48 -8.07 16.26
N GLU A 435 -35.21 -7.01 15.92
CA GLU A 435 -35.63 -6.73 14.54
C GLU A 435 -34.47 -6.17 13.71
N SER A 436 -34.35 -6.66 12.48
CA SER A 436 -33.47 -6.06 11.47
C SER A 436 -34.17 -4.88 10.81
N ARG A 437 -33.48 -3.75 10.72
CA ARG A 437 -33.99 -2.51 10.12
C ARG A 437 -33.02 -1.98 9.09
N HIS A 438 -33.55 -1.45 8.00
CA HIS A 438 -32.80 -0.88 6.89
C HIS A 438 -33.04 0.63 6.80
N ILE A 439 -31.98 1.38 6.48
CA ILE A 439 -32.03 2.83 6.27
C ILE A 439 -31.41 3.14 4.90
N GLU A 440 -32.16 3.81 4.03
CA GLU A 440 -31.66 4.33 2.76
C GLU A 440 -30.82 5.60 3.00
N LEU A 441 -29.58 5.59 2.52
CA LEU A 441 -28.63 6.69 2.67
C LEU A 441 -27.49 6.58 1.64
N ALA A 442 -26.77 7.68 1.44
CA ALA A 442 -25.71 7.75 0.44
C ALA A 442 -24.29 7.66 1.04
N GLY A 443 -24.17 7.65 2.36
CA GLY A 443 -22.85 7.58 3.01
C GLY A 443 -22.90 7.13 4.45
N VAL A 444 -21.85 6.44 4.90
CA VAL A 444 -21.66 5.94 6.25
C VAL A 444 -20.31 6.42 6.78
N PHE A 445 -20.33 7.17 7.88
CA PHE A 445 -19.15 7.65 8.59
C PHE A 445 -18.89 6.76 9.81
N VAL A 446 -17.80 6.03 9.80
CA VAL A 446 -17.40 5.13 10.90
C VAL A 446 -16.58 5.93 11.92
N GLN A 447 -17.16 6.17 13.11
CA GLN A 447 -16.60 7.02 14.17
C GLN A 447 -16.51 6.29 15.52
N ILE A 448 -15.96 5.07 15.50
CA ILE A 448 -15.79 4.21 16.69
C ILE A 448 -14.37 4.27 17.27
N GLY A 449 -13.62 5.30 16.90
CA GLY A 449 -12.32 5.66 17.44
C GLY A 449 -11.15 5.39 16.51
N LEU A 450 -10.02 5.99 16.88
CA LEU A 450 -8.70 5.77 16.30
C LEU A 450 -7.90 4.83 17.18
N VAL A 451 -7.02 4.06 16.57
CA VAL A 451 -6.02 3.22 17.25
C VAL A 451 -4.64 3.76 16.89
N PRO A 452 -3.94 4.43 17.82
CA PRO A 452 -2.58 4.88 17.60
C PRO A 452 -1.66 3.69 17.29
N ASN A 453 -0.73 3.86 16.34
CA ASN A 453 0.25 2.83 16.00
C ASN A 453 1.43 2.86 16.98
N SER A 454 1.14 2.61 18.24
CA SER A 454 2.03 2.76 19.40
C SER A 454 2.14 1.50 20.27
N GLU A 455 1.51 0.39 19.90
CA GLU A 455 1.47 -0.84 20.69
C GLU A 455 2.88 -1.34 21.03
N TRP A 456 3.80 -1.21 20.09
CA TRP A 456 5.21 -1.61 20.22
C TRP A 456 6.03 -0.73 21.20
N LEU A 457 5.46 0.41 21.61
CA LEU A 457 6.07 1.37 22.55
C LEU A 457 5.60 1.18 24.00
N LYS A 458 4.64 0.28 24.22
CA LYS A 458 4.07 0.01 25.53
C LYS A 458 5.16 -0.42 26.53
N GLY A 459 5.20 0.27 27.67
CA GLY A 459 6.21 0.01 28.71
C GLY A 459 7.57 0.69 28.47
N THR A 460 7.77 1.35 27.31
CA THR A 460 9.02 2.08 27.01
C THR A 460 8.88 3.58 27.21
N LEU A 461 7.75 4.17 26.86
CA LEU A 461 7.43 5.59 27.06
C LEU A 461 5.99 5.77 27.54
N GLU A 462 5.67 6.99 27.98
CA GLU A 462 4.37 7.32 28.51
C GLU A 462 3.32 7.37 27.40
N LEU A 463 2.25 6.58 27.58
CA LEU A 463 1.08 6.55 26.71
C LEU A 463 -0.17 6.99 27.49
N SER A 464 -1.08 7.68 26.79
CA SER A 464 -2.42 7.99 27.33
C SER A 464 -3.24 6.70 27.53
N ARG A 465 -4.37 6.81 28.22
CA ARG A 465 -5.34 5.70 28.36
C ARG A 465 -5.84 5.16 27.01
N HIS A 466 -5.71 5.94 25.95
CA HIS A 466 -6.11 5.58 24.58
C HIS A 466 -4.94 5.04 23.75
N GLY A 467 -3.75 4.91 24.33
CA GLY A 467 -2.54 4.44 23.64
C GLY A 467 -1.77 5.52 22.88
N GLU A 468 -2.18 6.79 22.95
CA GLU A 468 -1.47 7.88 22.29
C GLU A 468 -0.18 8.22 23.03
N ILE A 469 0.86 8.62 22.30
CA ILE A 469 2.12 9.08 22.91
C ILE A 469 1.90 10.44 23.55
N VAL A 470 2.19 10.53 24.86
CA VAL A 470 2.15 11.81 25.60
C VAL A 470 3.35 12.66 25.19
N VAL A 471 3.08 13.90 24.76
CA VAL A 471 4.11 14.85 24.34
C VAL A 471 3.92 16.21 24.99
N ASP A 472 5.04 16.92 25.18
CA ASP A 472 5.01 18.32 25.60
C ASP A 472 4.78 19.30 24.43
N ALA A 473 4.80 20.59 24.70
CA ALA A 473 4.62 21.63 23.66
C ALA A 473 5.71 21.63 22.57
N ARG A 474 6.83 20.96 22.77
CA ARG A 474 7.95 20.81 21.80
C ARG A 474 7.91 19.47 21.07
N GLY A 475 6.94 18.60 21.36
CA GLY A 475 6.86 17.25 20.85
C GLY A 475 7.79 16.25 21.56
N GLN A 476 8.37 16.60 22.72
CA GLN A 476 9.21 15.70 23.50
C GLN A 476 8.38 14.68 24.25
N THR A 477 8.82 13.42 24.25
CA THR A 477 8.22 12.31 24.98
C THR A 477 8.84 12.16 26.37
N SER A 478 8.39 11.16 27.14
CA SER A 478 9.00 10.80 28.44
C SER A 478 10.41 10.21 28.31
N VAL A 479 10.84 9.81 27.11
CA VAL A 479 12.20 9.30 26.83
C VAL A 479 13.11 10.47 26.41
N PRO A 480 14.22 10.75 27.11
CA PRO A 480 15.17 11.79 26.72
C PRO A 480 15.72 11.55 25.30
N GLY A 481 15.67 12.57 24.44
CA GLY A 481 16.03 12.45 23.02
C GLY A 481 14.95 11.80 22.14
N GLY A 482 13.85 11.32 22.75
CA GLY A 482 12.66 10.82 22.03
C GLY A 482 11.63 11.91 21.83
N PHE A 483 11.17 12.10 20.61
CA PHE A 483 10.12 13.03 20.18
C PHE A 483 9.01 12.28 19.49
N ALA A 484 7.82 12.86 19.41
CA ALA A 484 6.73 12.30 18.62
C ALA A 484 5.89 13.40 17.95
N ALA A 485 5.23 13.05 16.85
CA ALA A 485 4.48 13.99 16.03
C ALA A 485 3.29 13.34 15.32
N GLY A 486 2.24 14.11 15.09
CA GLY A 486 1.05 13.73 14.34
C GLY A 486 0.12 12.80 15.11
N ASP A 487 -0.65 12.02 14.37
CA ASP A 487 -1.84 11.31 14.87
C ASP A 487 -1.56 10.26 15.95
N VAL A 488 -0.34 9.79 16.09
CA VAL A 488 0.09 8.87 17.15
C VAL A 488 0.16 9.53 18.52
N THR A 489 0.17 10.86 18.59
CA THR A 489 0.34 11.64 19.82
C THR A 489 -0.98 12.08 20.45
N THR A 490 -0.92 12.68 21.64
CA THR A 490 -2.08 13.29 22.33
C THR A 490 -2.57 14.61 21.71
N VAL A 491 -2.10 14.98 20.53
CA VAL A 491 -2.60 16.15 19.80
C VAL A 491 -4.09 15.97 19.49
N PRO A 492 -4.95 16.95 19.81
CA PRO A 492 -6.40 16.76 19.79
C PRO A 492 -7.00 16.57 18.38
N PHE A 493 -6.45 17.23 17.36
CA PHE A 493 -6.99 17.19 16.00
C PHE A 493 -6.09 16.39 15.07
N LYS A 494 -6.63 15.33 14.46
CA LYS A 494 -5.90 14.42 13.54
C LYS A 494 -6.15 14.87 12.10
N GLN A 495 -5.31 15.77 11.61
CA GLN A 495 -5.38 16.37 10.28
C GLN A 495 -3.99 16.39 9.63
N ILE A 496 -3.92 16.27 8.31
CA ILE A 496 -2.66 16.26 7.53
C ILE A 496 -1.83 17.51 7.84
N ILE A 497 -2.45 18.69 7.82
CA ILE A 497 -1.76 19.97 8.06
C ILE A 497 -1.22 20.06 9.50
N ILE A 498 -1.95 19.56 10.48
CA ILE A 498 -1.53 19.53 11.90
C ILE A 498 -0.37 18.56 12.07
N ALA A 499 -0.49 17.33 11.51
CA ALA A 499 0.58 16.35 11.53
C ALA A 499 1.88 16.88 10.89
N THR A 500 1.77 17.62 9.78
CA THR A 500 2.90 18.28 9.11
C THR A 500 3.55 19.32 10.02
N GLY A 501 2.75 20.17 10.68
CA GLY A 501 3.23 21.16 11.65
C GLY A 501 3.90 20.54 12.86
N ASP A 502 3.31 19.46 13.40
CA ASP A 502 3.89 18.71 14.52
C ASP A 502 5.23 18.06 14.16
N GLY A 503 5.35 17.50 12.94
CA GLY A 503 6.61 16.95 12.45
C GLY A 503 7.73 17.99 12.40
N ALA A 504 7.41 19.16 11.86
CA ALA A 504 8.34 20.30 11.86
C ALA A 504 8.73 20.73 13.27
N LYS A 505 7.77 20.83 14.19
CA LYS A 505 7.98 21.17 15.60
C LYS A 505 8.88 20.14 16.30
N ALA A 506 8.61 18.85 16.12
CA ALA A 506 9.40 17.77 16.71
C ALA A 506 10.85 17.78 16.20
N ALA A 507 11.06 18.04 14.90
CA ALA A 507 12.42 18.18 14.33
C ALA A 507 13.18 19.37 14.92
N LEU A 508 12.50 20.50 15.16
CA LEU A 508 13.09 21.66 15.82
C LEU A 508 13.43 21.35 17.29
N GLY A 509 12.56 20.61 17.98
CA GLY A 509 12.81 20.12 19.34
C GLY A 509 14.01 19.17 19.41
N ALA A 510 14.10 18.22 18.46
CA ALA A 510 15.25 17.31 18.35
C ALA A 510 16.55 18.08 18.08
N PHE A 511 16.52 19.09 17.21
CA PHE A 511 17.70 19.95 16.99
C PHE A 511 18.13 20.70 18.25
N ASP A 512 17.18 21.31 19.00
CA ASP A 512 17.47 21.98 20.27
C ASP A 512 18.10 21.01 21.29
N HIS A 513 17.62 19.76 21.34
CA HIS A 513 18.21 18.71 22.17
C HIS A 513 19.64 18.39 21.74
N LEU A 514 19.90 18.22 20.44
CA LEU A 514 21.21 17.87 19.89
C LEU A 514 22.29 18.92 20.20
N ILE A 515 21.97 20.21 20.09
CA ILE A 515 22.94 21.29 20.37
C ILE A 515 23.24 21.46 21.86
N ARG A 516 22.36 20.97 22.73
CA ARG A 516 22.53 21.04 24.20
C ARG A 516 23.10 19.76 24.80
N THR A 517 23.10 18.66 24.03
CA THR A 517 23.58 17.35 24.48
C THR A 517 24.88 17.00 23.78
N PRO A 518 25.97 16.77 24.49
CA PRO A 518 27.24 16.35 23.88
C PRO A 518 27.07 15.11 23.02
N ALA A 519 27.78 15.05 21.90
CA ALA A 519 27.83 13.81 21.11
C ALA A 519 28.41 12.68 21.98
N PRO A 520 27.96 11.43 21.79
CA PRO A 520 28.58 10.29 22.44
C PRO A 520 30.09 10.31 22.15
N LYS A 521 30.91 10.18 23.16
CA LYS A 521 32.33 9.96 22.92
C LYS A 521 32.46 8.63 22.18
N GLU A 522 33.03 8.65 20.99
CA GLU A 522 33.45 7.42 20.33
C GLU A 522 34.26 6.62 21.35
N ALA A 523 33.84 5.37 21.58
CA ALA A 523 34.67 4.44 22.31
C ALA A 523 35.94 4.27 21.47
N VAL A 524 37.01 4.91 21.87
CA VAL A 524 38.33 4.66 21.30
C VAL A 524 38.54 3.17 21.46
N ALA A 525 38.51 2.45 20.33
CA ALA A 525 38.83 1.03 20.31
C ALA A 525 40.24 0.87 20.90
N ALA A 526 40.30 0.20 22.05
CA ALA A 526 41.54 -0.19 22.71
C ALA A 526 42.12 -1.43 22.04
#